data_0a3e28ae10786b15d8b40561f398368c
#
_entry.id   0a3e28ae10786b15d8b40561f398368c
#
_cell.length_a   1.000
_cell.length_b   1.000
_cell.length_c   1.000
_cell.angle_alpha   90.00
_cell.angle_beta   90.00
_cell.angle_gamma   90.00
#
_symmetry.space_group_name_H-M   'P 1'
#
loop_
_entity.id
_entity.type
_entity.pdbx_description
1 polymer ?
#
loop_
_entity_poly.entity_id
_entity_poly.type
_entity_poly.pdbx_seq_one_letter_code
_entity_poly.pdbx_strand_id
1 'polypeptide(L)'
;ALIQHKKINKREAKKQTLEWFDKVKLPTPSNMYDRYPHQLSGGQKQRVMIAMAMCCEPSLLICDEPTTALDVTVQKTILQLLKELQQQSNMGIIFITHDLGVVAEIADRAVVMYKGEIVEQNSVKGIFFNPQHAYTKALLACRPVNHERGKRLPIVSDFMEISTTEKKQETPTEKKGSSTDNVLKIENLSVWFPTKKSIFG
;
A
#
# COMPACT_ATOMS: atom_id res chain seq x y z
N ALA A 1 -2.57 21.28 12.73
CA ALA A 1 -3.37 20.35 13.52
C ALA A 1 -3.37 20.78 15.02
N LEU A 2 -2.26 20.69 15.74
CA LEU A 2 -2.17 20.92 17.20
C LEU A 2 -2.72 22.28 17.66
N ILE A 3 -2.29 23.38 17.03
CA ILE A 3 -2.78 24.73 17.39
C ILE A 3 -4.29 24.82 17.16
N GLN A 4 -4.77 24.28 16.04
CA GLN A 4 -6.17 24.33 15.65
C GLN A 4 -7.08 23.48 16.56
N HIS A 5 -6.66 22.25 16.85
CA HIS A 5 -7.51 21.26 17.52
C HIS A 5 -7.27 21.18 19.03
N LYS A 6 -6.01 21.29 19.49
CA LYS A 6 -5.67 21.28 20.92
C LYS A 6 -5.60 22.68 21.55
N LYS A 7 -5.75 23.76 20.76
CA LYS A 7 -5.72 25.16 21.21
C LYS A 7 -4.48 25.53 22.04
N ILE A 8 -3.35 24.91 21.76
CA ILE A 8 -2.08 25.17 22.44
C ILE A 8 -1.28 26.25 21.69
N ASN A 9 -0.35 26.89 22.40
CA ASN A 9 0.50 27.91 21.79
C ASN A 9 1.55 27.33 20.82
N LYS A 10 2.16 28.18 19.99
CA LYS A 10 3.11 27.80 18.95
C LYS A 10 4.35 27.06 19.50
N ARG A 11 4.84 27.45 20.67
CA ARG A 11 6.03 26.84 21.31
C ARG A 11 5.72 25.41 21.74
N GLU A 12 4.60 25.19 22.37
CA GLU A 12 4.14 23.87 22.81
C GLU A 12 3.80 22.98 21.61
N ALA A 13 3.15 23.54 20.57
CA ALA A 13 2.87 22.83 19.34
C ALA A 13 4.15 22.34 18.65
N LYS A 14 5.21 23.17 18.61
CA LYS A 14 6.51 22.76 18.06
C LYS A 14 7.11 21.61 18.87
N LYS A 15 7.10 21.68 20.20
CA LYS A 15 7.60 20.63 21.07
C LYS A 15 6.88 19.29 20.79
N GLN A 16 5.55 19.29 20.82
CA GLN A 16 4.75 18.09 20.56
C GLN A 16 4.93 17.57 19.13
N THR A 17 5.11 18.44 18.14
CA THR A 17 5.42 18.00 16.76
C THR A 17 6.74 17.25 16.70
N LEU A 18 7.79 17.72 17.36
CA LEU A 18 9.07 17.04 17.41
C LEU A 18 8.99 15.69 18.12
N GLU A 19 8.23 15.60 19.21
CA GLU A 19 7.96 14.33 19.91
C GLU A 19 7.22 13.33 18.99
N TRP A 20 6.24 13.80 18.20
CA TRP A 20 5.57 12.95 17.22
C TRP A 20 6.48 12.53 16.06
N PHE A 21 7.37 13.41 15.60
CA PHE A 21 8.36 13.07 14.57
C PHE A 21 9.31 11.97 15.04
N ASP A 22 9.67 11.98 16.32
CA ASP A 22 10.45 10.91 16.94
C ASP A 22 9.66 9.60 17.03
N LYS A 23 8.41 9.64 17.52
CA LYS A 23 7.50 8.48 17.59
C LYS A 23 7.30 7.80 16.22
N VAL A 24 7.19 8.58 15.14
CA VAL A 24 7.09 8.03 13.78
C VAL A 24 8.45 7.71 13.16
N LYS A 25 9.52 7.75 13.94
CA LYS A 25 10.89 7.36 13.53
C LYS A 25 11.41 8.18 12.34
N LEU A 26 11.14 9.48 12.30
CA LEU A 26 11.77 10.40 11.35
C LEU A 26 13.24 10.65 11.77
N PRO A 27 14.19 10.61 10.84
CA PRO A 27 15.58 10.93 11.15
C PRO A 27 15.71 12.41 11.52
N THR A 28 16.47 12.73 12.57
CA THR A 28 16.73 14.11 13.02
C THR A 28 15.49 15.01 13.00
N PRO A 29 14.52 14.81 13.92
CA PRO A 29 13.22 15.52 13.94
C PRO A 29 13.34 17.04 13.83
N SER A 30 14.32 17.66 14.49
CA SER A 30 14.56 19.10 14.44
C SER A 30 14.87 19.61 13.03
N ASN A 31 15.66 18.87 12.26
CA ASN A 31 16.00 19.22 10.88
C ASN A 31 14.82 18.96 9.92
N MET A 32 13.94 18.02 10.26
CA MET A 32 12.75 17.73 9.45
C MET A 32 11.64 18.75 9.63
N TYR A 33 11.59 19.40 10.79
CA TYR A 33 10.53 20.37 11.13
C TYR A 33 10.46 21.56 10.16
N ASP A 34 11.61 22.03 9.69
CA ASP A 34 11.72 23.20 8.83
C ASP A 34 11.75 22.84 7.31
N ARG A 35 11.60 21.54 6.96
CA ARG A 35 11.60 21.10 5.56
C ARG A 35 10.22 21.22 4.91
N TYR A 36 10.24 21.53 3.62
CA TYR A 36 9.06 21.52 2.78
C TYR A 36 8.77 20.09 2.26
N PRO A 37 7.51 19.77 1.91
CA PRO A 37 7.13 18.45 1.43
C PRO A 37 7.95 17.93 0.24
N HIS A 38 8.34 18.80 -0.68
CA HIS A 38 9.16 18.44 -1.86
C HIS A 38 10.61 18.03 -1.52
N GLN A 39 11.06 18.33 -0.30
CA GLN A 39 12.40 17.97 0.21
C GLN A 39 12.41 16.63 0.95
N LEU A 40 11.25 15.98 1.08
CA LEU A 40 11.08 14.72 1.79
C LEU A 40 10.95 13.55 0.81
N SER A 41 11.50 12.39 1.16
CA SER A 41 11.23 11.15 0.44
C SER A 41 9.76 10.71 0.63
N GLY A 42 9.27 9.77 -0.19
CA GLY A 42 7.91 9.23 -0.08
C GLY A 42 7.61 8.69 1.31
N GLY A 43 8.50 7.86 1.88
CA GLY A 43 8.34 7.32 3.21
C GLY A 43 8.43 8.36 4.33
N GLN A 44 9.24 9.42 4.16
CA GLN A 44 9.28 10.54 5.11
C GLN A 44 7.97 11.34 5.09
N LYS A 45 7.43 11.63 3.89
CA LYS A 45 6.12 12.29 3.76
C LYS A 45 5.03 11.49 4.46
N GLN A 46 5.01 10.16 4.23
CA GLN A 46 4.02 9.29 4.85
C GLN A 46 4.13 9.31 6.38
N ARG A 47 5.33 9.25 6.95
CA ARG A 47 5.54 9.38 8.40
C ARG A 47 5.08 10.72 8.95
N VAL A 48 5.31 11.82 8.24
CA VAL A 48 4.78 13.15 8.61
C VAL A 48 3.26 13.16 8.60
N MET A 49 2.62 12.58 7.59
CA MET A 49 1.15 12.47 7.52
C MET A 49 0.59 11.64 8.67
N ILE A 50 1.23 10.52 9.02
CA ILE A 50 0.86 9.70 10.18
C ILE A 50 1.02 10.52 11.48
N ALA A 51 2.14 11.21 11.67
CA ALA A 51 2.34 12.08 12.84
C ALA A 51 1.26 13.17 12.94
N MET A 52 0.88 13.77 11.82
CA MET A 52 -0.17 14.79 11.76
C MET A 52 -1.55 14.23 12.12
N ALA A 53 -1.88 13.01 11.67
CA ALA A 53 -3.14 12.36 12.02
C ALA A 53 -3.17 11.94 13.50
N MET A 54 -2.04 11.46 14.01
CA MET A 54 -1.91 10.92 15.36
C MET A 54 -1.73 11.98 16.45
N CYS A 55 -1.29 13.21 16.12
CA CYS A 55 -0.95 14.22 17.11
C CYS A 55 -2.14 14.70 17.97
N CYS A 56 -3.35 14.44 17.52
CA CYS A 56 -4.58 14.70 18.27
C CYS A 56 -5.11 13.49 19.04
N GLU A 57 -4.36 12.39 19.08
CA GLU A 57 -4.68 11.15 19.81
C GLU A 57 -6.08 10.62 19.47
N PRO A 58 -6.32 10.29 18.19
CA PRO A 58 -7.63 9.82 17.75
C PRO A 58 -7.94 8.43 18.32
N SER A 59 -9.22 8.15 18.57
CA SER A 59 -9.70 6.80 18.91
C SER A 59 -9.85 5.90 17.67
N LEU A 60 -9.91 6.51 16.47
CA LEU A 60 -10.02 5.83 15.18
C LEU A 60 -9.14 6.53 14.15
N LEU A 61 -8.28 5.77 13.48
CA LEU A 61 -7.45 6.23 12.37
C LEU A 61 -7.97 5.63 11.06
N ILE A 62 -8.22 6.48 10.06
CA ILE A 62 -8.57 6.03 8.70
C ILE A 62 -7.35 6.21 7.80
N CYS A 63 -6.86 5.11 7.24
CA CYS A 63 -5.74 5.05 6.32
C CYS A 63 -6.25 4.70 4.92
N ASP A 64 -6.31 5.68 4.05
CA ASP A 64 -6.71 5.49 2.65
C ASP A 64 -5.46 5.34 1.78
N GLU A 65 -5.22 4.14 1.30
CA GLU A 65 -4.06 3.74 0.50
C GLU A 65 -2.69 4.25 1.04
N PRO A 66 -2.38 4.05 2.33
CA PRO A 66 -1.24 4.72 2.97
C PRO A 66 0.13 4.22 2.49
N THR A 67 0.17 3.17 1.69
CA THR A 67 1.42 2.57 1.17
C THR A 67 1.54 2.66 -0.35
N THR A 68 0.60 3.29 -1.03
CA THR A 68 0.64 3.50 -2.48
C THR A 68 1.86 4.33 -2.88
N ALA A 69 2.53 3.93 -3.96
CA ALA A 69 3.77 4.52 -4.47
C ALA A 69 5.00 4.44 -3.54
N LEU A 70 4.97 3.54 -2.54
CA LEU A 70 6.14 3.21 -1.73
C LEU A 70 6.77 1.89 -2.23
N ASP A 71 8.09 1.80 -2.12
CA ASP A 71 8.77 0.52 -2.32
C ASP A 71 8.42 -0.49 -1.21
N VAL A 72 8.59 -1.78 -1.49
CA VAL A 72 8.18 -2.87 -0.59
C VAL A 72 8.83 -2.77 0.81
N THR A 73 10.08 -2.30 0.86
CA THR A 73 10.80 -2.16 2.12
C THR A 73 10.23 -1.04 2.97
N VAL A 74 9.98 0.11 2.37
CA VAL A 74 9.37 1.26 3.03
C VAL A 74 7.93 0.94 3.43
N GLN A 75 7.15 0.26 2.57
CA GLN A 75 5.81 -0.21 2.88
C GLN A 75 5.78 -1.04 4.17
N LYS A 76 6.65 -2.05 4.29
CA LYS A 76 6.74 -2.88 5.51
C LYS A 76 7.04 -2.04 6.76
N THR A 77 7.95 -1.07 6.66
CA THR A 77 8.28 -0.22 7.80
C THR A 77 7.12 0.69 8.21
N ILE A 78 6.29 1.14 7.27
CA ILE A 78 5.07 1.92 7.56
C ILE A 78 3.99 1.05 8.21
N LEU A 79 3.77 -0.17 7.71
CA LEU A 79 2.81 -1.11 8.29
C LEU A 79 3.20 -1.47 9.73
N GLN A 80 4.47 -1.76 9.97
CA GLN A 80 4.98 -2.03 11.30
C GLN A 80 4.81 -0.83 12.25
N LEU A 81 5.08 0.38 11.77
CA LEU A 81 4.88 1.61 12.54
C LEU A 81 3.40 1.80 12.94
N LEU A 82 2.47 1.61 12.01
CA LEU A 82 1.03 1.71 12.29
C LEU A 82 0.58 0.70 13.33
N LYS A 83 1.08 -0.53 13.27
CA LYS A 83 0.81 -1.59 14.24
C LYS A 83 1.34 -1.24 15.64
N GLU A 84 2.56 -0.73 15.73
CA GLU A 84 3.14 -0.26 16.98
C GLU A 84 2.33 0.90 17.60
N LEU A 85 1.95 1.89 16.79
CA LEU A 85 1.12 3.01 17.25
C LEU A 85 -0.28 2.56 17.70
N GLN A 86 -0.90 1.62 16.99
CA GLN A 86 -2.18 1.03 17.37
C GLN A 86 -2.10 0.39 18.75
N GLN A 87 -1.07 -0.45 18.96
CA GLN A 87 -0.89 -1.15 20.24
C GLN A 87 -0.65 -0.18 21.40
N GLN A 88 0.11 0.90 21.15
CA GLN A 88 0.41 1.91 22.18
C GLN A 88 -0.78 2.78 22.58
N SER A 89 -1.65 3.10 21.62
CA SER A 89 -2.79 4.00 21.82
C SER A 89 -4.13 3.30 21.98
N ASN A 90 -4.19 1.97 21.77
CA ASN A 90 -5.41 1.17 21.78
C ASN A 90 -6.51 1.73 20.86
N MET A 91 -6.11 2.28 19.71
CA MET A 91 -7.03 2.87 18.74
C MET A 91 -7.51 1.84 17.72
N GLY A 92 -8.68 2.08 17.11
CA GLY A 92 -9.13 1.38 15.92
C GLY A 92 -8.42 1.89 14.67
N ILE A 93 -8.18 1.01 13.69
CA ILE A 93 -7.69 1.41 12.35
C ILE A 93 -8.66 0.89 11.29
N ILE A 94 -9.14 1.78 10.41
CA ILE A 94 -9.76 1.42 9.14
C ILE A 94 -8.68 1.57 8.07
N PHE A 95 -8.30 0.47 7.43
CA PHE A 95 -7.25 0.43 6.42
C PHE A 95 -7.86 0.13 5.05
N ILE A 96 -7.80 1.08 4.12
CA ILE A 96 -8.31 0.94 2.76
C ILE A 96 -7.13 0.65 1.84
N THR A 97 -7.20 -0.44 1.08
CA THR A 97 -6.16 -0.84 0.14
C THR A 97 -6.70 -1.81 -0.90
N HIS A 98 -6.07 -1.82 -2.07
CA HIS A 98 -6.28 -2.84 -3.09
C HIS A 98 -5.27 -4.00 -3.00
N ASP A 99 -4.29 -3.92 -2.09
CA ASP A 99 -3.27 -4.96 -1.91
C ASP A 99 -3.71 -6.00 -0.87
N LEU A 100 -4.12 -7.17 -1.36
CA LEU A 100 -4.51 -8.30 -0.53
C LEU A 100 -3.37 -8.82 0.37
N GLY A 101 -2.11 -8.62 -0.02
CA GLY A 101 -0.95 -8.97 0.80
C GLY A 101 -0.89 -8.12 2.05
N VAL A 102 -1.13 -6.82 1.91
CA VAL A 102 -1.23 -5.87 3.03
C VAL A 102 -2.38 -6.23 3.97
N VAL A 103 -3.56 -6.53 3.41
CA VAL A 103 -4.71 -6.97 4.22
C VAL A 103 -4.37 -8.20 5.05
N ALA A 104 -3.72 -9.20 4.45
CA ALA A 104 -3.32 -10.43 5.16
C ALA A 104 -2.32 -10.18 6.30
N GLU A 105 -1.48 -9.13 6.19
CA GLU A 105 -0.43 -8.82 7.15
C GLU A 105 -0.93 -7.98 8.35
N ILE A 106 -1.85 -7.03 8.11
CA ILE A 106 -2.19 -6.03 9.12
C ILE A 106 -3.60 -6.20 9.72
N ALA A 107 -4.56 -6.75 8.99
CA ALA A 107 -5.96 -6.67 9.37
C ALA A 107 -6.43 -7.91 10.16
N ASP A 108 -7.35 -7.70 11.13
CA ASP A 108 -8.06 -8.76 11.84
C ASP A 108 -9.33 -9.18 11.07
N ARG A 109 -10.02 -8.19 10.50
CA ARG A 109 -11.25 -8.35 9.71
C ARG A 109 -11.11 -7.61 8.40
N ALA A 110 -11.77 -8.13 7.36
CA ALA A 110 -11.81 -7.48 6.06
C ALA A 110 -13.24 -7.32 5.57
N VAL A 111 -13.46 -6.21 4.86
CA VAL A 111 -14.68 -5.88 4.15
C VAL A 111 -14.32 -5.77 2.68
N VAL A 112 -14.96 -6.57 1.83
CA VAL A 112 -14.79 -6.53 0.38
C VAL A 112 -15.89 -5.68 -0.22
N MET A 113 -15.50 -4.67 -0.99
CA MET A 113 -16.43 -3.77 -1.67
C MET A 113 -16.36 -3.95 -3.18
N TYR A 114 -17.50 -3.91 -3.84
CA TYR A 114 -17.60 -3.94 -5.30
C TYR A 114 -18.71 -2.99 -5.75
N LYS A 115 -18.40 -2.10 -6.70
CA LYS A 115 -19.31 -1.07 -7.23
C LYS A 115 -20.00 -0.21 -6.15
N GLY A 116 -19.28 0.08 -5.05
CA GLY A 116 -19.77 0.90 -3.96
C GLY A 116 -20.58 0.14 -2.88
N GLU A 117 -20.78 -1.16 -3.06
CA GLU A 117 -21.54 -2.01 -2.13
C GLU A 117 -20.60 -2.97 -1.37
N ILE A 118 -20.94 -3.28 -0.12
CA ILE A 118 -20.28 -4.33 0.65
C ILE A 118 -20.79 -5.67 0.15
N VAL A 119 -19.93 -6.47 -0.47
CA VAL A 119 -20.29 -7.79 -1.01
C VAL A 119 -19.93 -8.94 -0.08
N GLU A 120 -18.91 -8.75 0.76
CA GLU A 120 -18.51 -9.74 1.74
C GLU A 120 -17.78 -9.10 2.92
N GLN A 121 -17.99 -9.61 4.13
CA GLN A 121 -17.22 -9.23 5.32
C GLN A 121 -16.99 -10.44 6.22
N ASN A 122 -15.74 -10.60 6.69
CA ASN A 122 -15.39 -11.72 7.58
C ASN A 122 -14.05 -11.41 8.30
N SER A 123 -13.61 -12.34 9.14
CA SER A 123 -12.20 -12.37 9.56
C SER A 123 -11.29 -12.50 8.32
N VAL A 124 -10.07 -12.00 8.41
CA VAL A 124 -9.10 -12.15 7.31
C VAL A 124 -8.93 -13.61 6.91
N LYS A 125 -8.84 -14.53 7.87
CA LYS A 125 -8.80 -15.97 7.58
C LYS A 125 -10.02 -16.45 6.80
N GLY A 126 -11.24 -15.98 7.17
CA GLY A 126 -12.47 -16.34 6.47
C GLY A 126 -12.46 -15.87 5.02
N ILE A 127 -12.06 -14.62 4.76
CA ILE A 127 -11.95 -14.06 3.41
C ILE A 127 -10.93 -14.83 2.55
N PHE A 128 -9.76 -15.17 3.09
CA PHE A 128 -8.69 -15.79 2.31
C PHE A 128 -8.87 -17.29 2.10
N PHE A 129 -9.39 -18.03 3.07
CA PHE A 129 -9.49 -19.49 3.01
C PHE A 129 -10.89 -20.02 2.70
N ASN A 130 -11.93 -19.22 2.94
CA ASN A 130 -13.32 -19.63 2.68
C ASN A 130 -14.17 -18.48 2.14
N PRO A 131 -13.76 -17.84 1.02
CA PRO A 131 -14.52 -16.76 0.41
C PRO A 131 -15.88 -17.27 -0.10
N GLN A 132 -16.93 -16.51 0.17
CA GLN A 132 -18.28 -16.89 -0.24
C GLN A 132 -18.70 -16.20 -1.54
N HIS A 133 -18.45 -14.89 -1.64
CA HIS A 133 -18.87 -14.10 -2.78
C HIS A 133 -18.03 -14.35 -4.03
N ALA A 134 -18.64 -14.40 -5.21
CA ALA A 134 -17.97 -14.65 -6.49
C ALA A 134 -16.85 -13.63 -6.76
N TYR A 135 -17.08 -12.36 -6.46
CA TYR A 135 -16.07 -11.30 -6.62
C TYR A 135 -14.85 -11.52 -5.72
N THR A 136 -15.04 -11.92 -4.46
CA THR A 136 -13.94 -12.22 -3.54
C THR A 136 -13.10 -13.39 -4.04
N LYS A 137 -13.78 -14.45 -4.52
CA LYS A 137 -13.10 -15.62 -5.14
C LYS A 137 -12.27 -15.18 -6.35
N ALA A 138 -12.84 -14.33 -7.20
CA ALA A 138 -12.15 -13.77 -8.35
C ALA A 138 -10.91 -12.98 -7.97
N LEU A 139 -11.01 -12.05 -7.01
CA LEU A 139 -9.88 -11.24 -6.54
C LEU A 139 -8.72 -12.11 -6.04
N LEU A 140 -9.03 -13.16 -5.28
CA LEU A 140 -8.03 -14.09 -4.75
C LEU A 140 -7.41 -14.96 -5.85
N ALA A 141 -8.22 -15.41 -6.81
CA ALA A 141 -7.78 -16.24 -7.93
C ALA A 141 -6.93 -15.46 -8.96
N CYS A 142 -7.19 -14.17 -9.16
CA CYS A 142 -6.43 -13.32 -10.09
C CYS A 142 -4.99 -13.01 -9.62
N ARG A 143 -4.56 -13.50 -8.44
CA ARG A 143 -3.20 -13.25 -7.92
C ARG A 143 -2.16 -14.04 -8.70
N PRO A 144 -1.11 -13.39 -9.25
CA PRO A 144 -0.08 -14.08 -10.05
C PRO A 144 0.68 -15.17 -9.28
N VAL A 145 0.79 -15.03 -7.96
CA VAL A 145 1.55 -15.95 -7.08
C VAL A 145 1.05 -17.39 -7.15
N ASN A 146 -0.23 -17.59 -7.48
CA ASN A 146 -0.87 -18.91 -7.51
C ASN A 146 -0.89 -19.54 -8.91
N HIS A 147 -0.26 -18.92 -9.92
CA HIS A 147 -0.35 -19.38 -11.31
C HIS A 147 1.00 -19.70 -11.90
N GLU A 148 1.04 -20.72 -12.74
CA GLU A 148 2.22 -21.10 -13.52
C GLU A 148 2.52 -20.04 -14.58
N ARG A 149 3.81 -19.75 -14.79
CA ARG A 149 4.24 -18.82 -15.83
C ARG A 149 3.81 -19.30 -17.21
N GLY A 150 3.24 -18.38 -18.00
CA GLY A 150 2.79 -18.68 -19.38
C GLY A 150 1.34 -19.14 -19.49
N LYS A 151 0.61 -19.33 -18.38
CA LYS A 151 -0.83 -19.52 -18.39
C LYS A 151 -1.56 -18.18 -18.22
N ARG A 152 -2.71 -18.04 -18.93
CA ARG A 152 -3.58 -16.89 -18.77
C ARG A 152 -4.07 -16.80 -17.32
N LEU A 153 -3.93 -15.62 -16.71
CA LEU A 153 -4.56 -15.36 -15.42
C LEU A 153 -6.09 -15.28 -15.61
N PRO A 154 -6.86 -15.84 -14.67
CA PRO A 154 -8.31 -15.64 -14.67
C PRO A 154 -8.62 -14.16 -14.44
N ILE A 155 -9.71 -13.68 -15.01
CA ILE A 155 -10.21 -12.32 -14.82
C ILE A 155 -11.51 -12.38 -14.01
N VAL A 156 -11.87 -11.25 -13.42
CA VAL A 156 -13.05 -11.16 -12.53
C VAL A 156 -14.33 -11.61 -13.23
N SER A 157 -14.50 -11.30 -14.54
CA SER A 157 -15.64 -11.75 -15.34
C SER A 157 -15.77 -13.27 -15.41
N ASP A 158 -14.67 -14.01 -15.40
CA ASP A 158 -14.69 -15.48 -15.48
C ASP A 158 -15.44 -16.09 -14.26
N PHE A 159 -15.55 -15.35 -13.15
CA PHE A 159 -16.24 -15.77 -11.95
C PHE A 159 -17.65 -15.16 -11.80
N MET A 160 -17.91 -14.04 -12.46
CA MET A 160 -19.19 -13.33 -12.37
C MET A 160 -20.22 -13.80 -13.40
N GLU A 161 -19.75 -14.38 -14.53
CA GLU A 161 -20.58 -14.86 -15.64
C GLU A 161 -21.05 -16.32 -15.49
N ILE A 162 -20.78 -16.99 -14.36
CA ILE A 162 -21.21 -18.40 -14.13
C ILE A 162 -22.77 -18.55 -14.01
N SER A 163 -23.53 -17.57 -14.48
CA SER A 163 -24.99 -17.70 -14.59
C SER A 163 -25.51 -18.02 -16.01
N THR A 164 -24.67 -18.09 -17.02
CA THR A 164 -25.10 -18.48 -18.38
C THR A 164 -24.00 -19.29 -19.08
N THR A 165 -24.28 -20.59 -19.20
CA THR A 165 -23.83 -21.58 -20.17
C THR A 165 -22.73 -21.17 -21.16
N GLU A 166 -21.69 -21.94 -21.11
CA GLU A 166 -20.67 -22.35 -22.10
C GLU A 166 -19.26 -22.10 -21.62
N LYS A 167 -18.68 -23.20 -21.13
CA LYS A 167 -17.21 -23.32 -21.04
C LYS A 167 -16.64 -23.15 -22.46
N LYS A 168 -16.14 -21.96 -22.76
CA LYS A 168 -15.19 -21.82 -23.89
C LYS A 168 -13.98 -22.66 -23.53
N GLN A 169 -13.85 -23.79 -24.20
CA GLN A 169 -12.63 -24.60 -24.17
C GLN A 169 -11.46 -23.68 -24.53
N GLU A 170 -10.54 -23.53 -23.61
CA GLU A 170 -9.25 -22.94 -23.90
C GLU A 170 -8.56 -23.79 -24.98
N THR A 171 -8.46 -23.24 -26.16
CA THR A 171 -7.52 -23.76 -27.15
C THR A 171 -6.12 -23.58 -26.54
N PRO A 172 -5.33 -24.67 -26.43
CA PRO A 172 -3.94 -24.55 -26.02
C PRO A 172 -3.25 -23.61 -26.99
N THR A 173 -2.74 -22.49 -26.52
CA THR A 173 -1.87 -21.65 -27.31
C THR A 173 -0.64 -22.51 -27.58
N GLU A 174 -0.51 -22.99 -28.82
CA GLU A 174 0.68 -23.72 -29.29
C GLU A 174 1.90 -22.89 -28.87
N LYS A 175 2.80 -23.52 -28.14
CA LYS A 175 4.13 -22.98 -27.90
C LYS A 175 4.77 -22.76 -29.27
N LYS A 176 4.69 -21.54 -29.80
CA LYS A 176 5.55 -21.13 -30.89
C LYS A 176 6.97 -21.45 -30.45
N GLY A 177 7.62 -22.33 -31.22
CA GLY A 177 8.95 -22.82 -30.95
C GLY A 177 9.88 -21.66 -30.55
N SER A 178 10.75 -21.92 -29.59
CA SER A 178 11.77 -20.96 -29.17
C SER A 178 12.62 -20.61 -30.41
N SER A 179 12.32 -19.49 -31.05
CA SER A 179 13.29 -18.89 -31.95
C SER A 179 14.49 -18.50 -31.05
N THR A 180 15.65 -18.92 -31.45
CA THR A 180 16.93 -18.57 -30.81
C THR A 180 17.28 -17.09 -31.04
N ASP A 181 16.39 -16.33 -31.67
CA ASP A 181 16.59 -14.92 -31.94
C ASP A 181 16.34 -14.11 -30.69
N ASN A 182 17.33 -13.33 -30.31
CA ASN A 182 17.20 -12.41 -29.17
C ASN A 182 16.07 -11.40 -29.44
N VAL A 183 15.06 -11.37 -28.58
CA VAL A 183 13.96 -10.39 -28.66
C VAL A 183 14.49 -8.96 -28.45
N LEU A 184 15.56 -8.83 -27.68
CA LEU A 184 16.25 -7.57 -27.43
C LEU A 184 17.74 -7.85 -27.20
N LYS A 185 18.62 -7.17 -27.96
CA LYS A 185 20.06 -7.17 -27.76
C LYS A 185 20.52 -5.76 -27.45
N ILE A 186 21.11 -5.56 -26.30
CA ILE A 186 21.65 -4.28 -25.87
C ILE A 186 23.17 -4.42 -25.75
N GLU A 187 23.91 -3.61 -26.50
CA GLU A 187 25.37 -3.57 -26.48
C GLU A 187 25.84 -2.17 -26.10
N ASN A 188 26.80 -2.08 -25.19
CA ASN A 188 27.44 -0.82 -24.77
C ASN A 188 26.46 0.26 -24.27
N LEU A 189 25.43 -0.13 -23.46
CA LEU A 189 24.49 0.83 -22.85
C LEU A 189 25.23 1.69 -21.82
N SER A 190 25.24 2.99 -22.03
CA SER A 190 25.71 3.97 -21.06
C SER A 190 24.55 4.86 -20.60
N VAL A 191 24.38 4.98 -19.27
CA VAL A 191 23.36 5.86 -18.67
C VAL A 191 24.05 6.98 -17.92
N TRP A 192 23.74 8.23 -18.27
CA TRP A 192 24.30 9.41 -17.66
C TRP A 192 23.25 10.11 -16.79
N PHE A 193 23.55 10.28 -15.51
CA PHE A 193 22.72 11.08 -14.62
C PHE A 193 23.34 12.47 -14.47
N PRO A 194 22.62 13.57 -14.76
CA PRO A 194 23.14 14.92 -14.54
C PRO A 194 23.33 15.13 -13.03
N THR A 195 24.57 15.22 -12.59
CA THR A 195 24.90 15.74 -11.27
C THR A 195 24.75 17.26 -11.30
N LYS A 196 24.24 17.86 -10.20
CA LYS A 196 24.08 19.32 -10.08
C LYS A 196 25.32 20.02 -10.61
N LYS A 197 25.17 20.88 -11.61
CA LYS A 197 26.23 21.83 -12.00
C LYS A 197 26.59 22.64 -10.75
N SER A 198 27.86 22.60 -10.33
CA SER A 198 28.39 23.55 -9.35
C SER A 198 28.14 24.95 -9.91
N ILE A 199 27.47 25.80 -9.13
CA ILE A 199 27.21 27.19 -9.53
C ILE A 199 28.51 28.03 -9.41
N PHE A 200 29.60 27.43 -8.93
CA PHE A 200 30.93 28.05 -8.86
C PHE A 200 31.93 27.16 -9.60
N GLY A 201 32.15 27.48 -10.83
CA GLY A 201 33.27 27.01 -11.66
C GLY A 201 33.73 28.16 -12.49
#